data_ce9701cd7c754247858253f05feac92a
#
_entry.id   ce9701cd7c754247858253f05feac92a
#
_cell.length_a   1.000
_cell.length_b   1.000
_cell.length_c   1.000
_cell.angle_alpha   90.00
_cell.angle_beta   90.00
_cell.angle_gamma   90.00
#
_symmetry.space_group_name_H-M   'P 1'
#
loop_
_entity.id
_entity.type
_entity.pdbx_description
1 polymer ?
#
loop_
_entity_poly.entity_id
_entity_poly.type
_entity_poly.pdbx_seq_one_letter_code
_entity_poly.pdbx_strand_id
1 'polypeptide(L)'
;MRQQVNLEIMQFVETQILPKYTEFGESHGLRHVTRVIRNALKLVPVTGADIDMVYIVAAYHDLGMSGPRAIHHITSGKILQADARLKRWFNAEQIKIMKEAVEDHRASSSRQPRSIYGKIVAEADRDIDVHEIFLRAIEYGKENYPEKDKGEQWKRFSDHMDEKYSRNGYIKLWIPNSPNEKALKELRNIIDNKAELRKHFEKIYEELKKKES
;
A
#
# COMPACT_ATOMS: atom_id res chain seq x y z
N MET A 1 -20.37 -17.04 -5.12
CA MET A 1 -19.14 -16.31 -5.49
C MET A 1 -17.95 -17.26 -5.42
N ARG A 2 -17.02 -17.20 -6.39
CA ARG A 2 -15.75 -17.96 -6.31
C ARG A 2 -14.97 -17.54 -5.08
N GLN A 3 -14.48 -18.52 -4.30
CA GLN A 3 -13.64 -18.27 -3.12
C GLN A 3 -12.13 -18.36 -3.43
N GLN A 4 -11.77 -18.76 -4.64
CA GLN A 4 -10.39 -18.93 -5.09
C GLN A 4 -10.20 -18.29 -6.46
N VAL A 5 -9.01 -17.72 -6.65
CA VAL A 5 -8.57 -17.17 -7.93
C VAL A 5 -8.48 -18.28 -8.98
N ASN A 6 -8.79 -17.96 -10.22
CA ASN A 6 -8.63 -18.88 -11.34
C ASN A 6 -7.16 -19.31 -11.48
N LEU A 7 -6.91 -20.61 -11.57
CA LEU A 7 -5.55 -21.18 -11.63
C LEU A 7 -4.73 -20.68 -12.82
N GLU A 8 -5.35 -20.49 -13.98
CA GLU A 8 -4.64 -19.95 -15.16
C GLU A 8 -4.22 -18.50 -14.95
N ILE A 9 -5.06 -17.70 -14.27
CA ILE A 9 -4.75 -16.31 -13.92
C ILE A 9 -3.61 -16.28 -12.88
N MET A 10 -3.64 -17.15 -11.87
CA MET A 10 -2.56 -17.27 -10.89
C MET A 10 -1.24 -17.61 -11.58
N GLN A 11 -1.21 -18.67 -12.40
CA GLN A 11 -0.03 -19.09 -13.14
C GLN A 11 0.51 -17.97 -14.03
N PHE A 12 -0.38 -17.28 -14.74
CA PHE A 12 -0.01 -16.13 -15.56
C PHE A 12 0.65 -15.01 -14.75
N VAL A 13 0.08 -14.64 -13.64
CA VAL A 13 0.63 -13.58 -12.78
C VAL A 13 1.97 -14.02 -12.19
N GLU A 14 2.08 -15.22 -11.66
CA GLU A 14 3.30 -15.73 -11.03
C GLU A 14 4.46 -15.86 -12.03
N THR A 15 4.18 -16.24 -13.28
CA THR A 15 5.24 -16.45 -14.28
C THR A 15 5.54 -15.23 -15.15
N GLN A 16 4.59 -14.30 -15.34
CA GLN A 16 4.71 -13.22 -16.32
C GLN A 16 4.67 -11.81 -15.70
N ILE A 17 4.15 -11.66 -14.49
CA ILE A 17 3.97 -10.35 -13.87
C ILE A 17 4.88 -10.19 -12.65
N LEU A 18 4.83 -11.11 -11.69
CA LEU A 18 5.62 -11.01 -10.46
C LEU A 18 7.14 -10.95 -10.71
N PRO A 19 7.73 -11.65 -11.70
CA PRO A 19 9.16 -11.52 -11.97
C PRO A 19 9.63 -10.10 -12.30
N LYS A 20 8.75 -9.25 -12.84
CA LYS A 20 9.09 -7.84 -13.14
C LYS A 20 9.37 -7.01 -11.88
N TYR A 21 8.86 -7.43 -10.76
CA TYR A 21 9.06 -6.74 -9.47
C TYR A 21 10.46 -6.99 -8.87
N THR A 22 11.24 -7.93 -9.40
CA THR A 22 12.63 -8.15 -8.95
C THR A 22 13.57 -7.00 -9.31
N GLU A 23 13.18 -6.18 -10.29
CA GLU A 23 13.92 -4.99 -10.73
C GLU A 23 13.63 -3.74 -9.86
N PHE A 24 12.59 -3.81 -9.00
CA PHE A 24 12.21 -2.68 -8.14
C PHE A 24 12.87 -2.83 -6.78
N GLY A 25 13.26 -1.70 -6.18
CA GLY A 25 13.85 -1.68 -4.84
C GLY A 25 12.94 -2.28 -3.77
N GLU A 26 13.47 -2.54 -2.58
CA GLU A 26 12.77 -3.28 -1.51
C GLU A 26 11.38 -2.75 -1.18
N SER A 27 11.17 -1.43 -1.26
CA SER A 27 9.89 -0.78 -0.93
C SER A 27 8.76 -1.07 -1.92
N HIS A 28 9.08 -1.46 -3.17
CA HIS A 28 8.11 -1.74 -4.25
C HIS A 28 8.37 -3.09 -4.93
N GLY A 29 9.26 -3.91 -4.38
CA GLY A 29 9.68 -5.19 -4.94
C GLY A 29 8.69 -6.33 -4.67
N LEU A 30 9.16 -7.57 -4.93
CA LEU A 30 8.36 -8.78 -4.87
C LEU A 30 7.65 -8.98 -3.51
N ARG A 31 8.34 -8.68 -2.39
CA ARG A 31 7.75 -8.77 -1.04
C ARG A 31 6.54 -7.83 -0.89
N HIS A 32 6.65 -6.61 -1.42
CA HIS A 32 5.58 -5.63 -1.38
C HIS A 32 4.35 -6.10 -2.16
N VAL A 33 4.51 -6.41 -3.45
CA VAL A 33 3.37 -6.82 -4.30
C VAL A 33 2.69 -8.09 -3.76
N THR A 34 3.45 -9.08 -3.28
CA THR A 34 2.87 -10.29 -2.67
C THR A 34 2.04 -9.97 -1.43
N ARG A 35 2.49 -9.03 -0.60
CA ARG A 35 1.74 -8.53 0.55
C ARG A 35 0.46 -7.82 0.12
N VAL A 36 0.53 -6.94 -0.87
CA VAL A 36 -0.64 -6.22 -1.41
C VAL A 36 -1.67 -7.20 -1.97
N ILE A 37 -1.25 -8.19 -2.75
CA ILE A 37 -2.14 -9.25 -3.25
C ILE A 37 -2.85 -9.95 -2.08
N ARG A 38 -2.08 -10.43 -1.10
CA ARG A 38 -2.65 -11.13 0.08
C ARG A 38 -3.66 -10.24 0.84
N ASN A 39 -3.34 -8.97 1.03
CA ASN A 39 -4.21 -8.03 1.74
C ASN A 39 -5.47 -7.71 0.92
N ALA A 40 -5.35 -7.54 -0.40
CA ALA A 40 -6.48 -7.32 -1.28
C ALA A 40 -7.46 -8.51 -1.29
N LEU A 41 -6.94 -9.73 -1.35
CA LEU A 41 -7.76 -10.95 -1.31
C LEU A 41 -8.53 -11.10 0.02
N LYS A 42 -7.98 -10.64 1.16
CA LYS A 42 -8.69 -10.63 2.45
C LYS A 42 -9.91 -9.71 2.47
N LEU A 43 -9.97 -8.71 1.58
CA LEU A 43 -11.08 -7.77 1.48
C LEU A 43 -12.20 -8.26 0.55
N VAL A 44 -11.95 -9.30 -0.25
CA VAL A 44 -12.97 -9.86 -1.17
C VAL A 44 -14.24 -10.35 -0.43
N PRO A 45 -14.16 -11.12 0.67
CA PRO A 45 -15.36 -11.60 1.36
C PRO A 45 -16.27 -10.50 1.89
N VAL A 46 -15.70 -9.36 2.32
CA VAL A 46 -16.47 -8.24 2.89
C VAL A 46 -16.99 -7.28 1.82
N THR A 47 -16.45 -7.31 0.61
CA THR A 47 -16.82 -6.40 -0.49
C THR A 47 -17.68 -7.06 -1.57
N GLY A 48 -17.64 -8.40 -1.68
CA GLY A 48 -18.29 -9.15 -2.75
C GLY A 48 -17.70 -8.90 -4.15
N ALA A 49 -16.49 -8.32 -4.23
CA ALA A 49 -15.81 -8.06 -5.50
C ALA A 49 -15.41 -9.36 -6.21
N ASP A 50 -15.25 -9.30 -7.54
CA ASP A 50 -14.72 -10.41 -8.33
C ASP A 50 -13.25 -10.65 -7.95
N ILE A 51 -12.95 -11.86 -7.47
CA ILE A 51 -11.64 -12.22 -6.92
C ILE A 51 -10.54 -12.21 -7.97
N ASP A 52 -10.85 -12.59 -9.22
CA ASP A 52 -9.90 -12.61 -10.33
C ASP A 52 -9.49 -11.18 -10.72
N MET A 53 -10.46 -10.27 -10.78
CA MET A 53 -10.19 -8.84 -11.02
C MET A 53 -9.38 -8.22 -9.88
N VAL A 54 -9.72 -8.51 -8.61
CA VAL A 54 -8.96 -8.04 -7.44
C VAL A 54 -7.50 -8.50 -7.51
N TYR A 55 -7.28 -9.76 -7.84
CA TYR A 55 -5.94 -10.35 -7.96
C TYR A 55 -5.10 -9.66 -9.04
N ILE A 56 -5.67 -9.45 -10.24
CA ILE A 56 -5.01 -8.73 -11.33
C ILE A 56 -4.71 -7.28 -10.95
N VAL A 57 -5.66 -6.54 -10.39
CA VAL A 57 -5.44 -5.14 -9.98
C VAL A 57 -4.30 -5.04 -8.98
N ALA A 58 -4.28 -5.92 -7.97
CA ALA A 58 -3.21 -5.96 -6.98
C ALA A 58 -1.86 -6.33 -7.59
N ALA A 59 -1.82 -7.27 -8.55
CA ALA A 59 -0.58 -7.68 -9.21
C ALA A 59 0.01 -6.61 -10.15
N TYR A 60 -0.82 -5.73 -10.70
CA TYR A 60 -0.37 -4.71 -11.66
C TYR A 60 -0.13 -3.32 -11.05
N HIS A 61 -0.54 -3.09 -9.79
CA HIS A 61 -0.66 -1.73 -9.24
C HIS A 61 0.62 -0.89 -9.34
N ASP A 62 1.79 -1.50 -9.19
CA ASP A 62 3.08 -0.81 -9.14
C ASP A 62 4.01 -1.09 -10.34
N LEU A 63 3.55 -1.78 -11.39
CA LEU A 63 4.40 -2.05 -12.58
C LEU A 63 4.95 -0.80 -13.25
N GLY A 64 4.30 0.34 -13.06
CA GLY A 64 4.78 1.64 -13.54
C GLY A 64 5.98 2.21 -12.79
N MET A 65 6.46 1.55 -11.74
CA MET A 65 7.68 1.92 -11.01
C MET A 65 8.95 1.76 -11.86
N SER A 66 8.86 1.08 -13.01
CA SER A 66 9.91 1.11 -14.04
C SER A 66 10.15 2.49 -14.67
N GLY A 67 9.25 3.45 -14.42
CA GLY A 67 9.30 4.83 -14.92
C GLY A 67 9.25 5.87 -13.78
N PRO A 68 8.91 7.13 -14.09
CA PRO A 68 8.88 8.21 -13.09
C PRO A 68 7.89 7.92 -11.96
N ARG A 69 8.38 7.92 -10.71
CA ARG A 69 7.59 7.63 -9.50
C ARG A 69 6.36 8.52 -9.34
N ALA A 70 6.43 9.78 -9.78
CA ALA A 70 5.33 10.73 -9.64
C ALA A 70 4.04 10.28 -10.35
N ILE A 71 4.17 9.53 -11.45
CA ILE A 71 3.06 9.08 -12.30
C ILE A 71 2.97 7.55 -12.41
N HIS A 72 3.66 6.79 -11.52
CA HIS A 72 3.71 5.33 -11.60
C HIS A 72 2.31 4.69 -11.68
N HIS A 73 1.34 5.19 -10.93
CA HIS A 73 -0.04 4.71 -10.93
C HIS A 73 -0.71 4.82 -12.30
N ILE A 74 -0.50 5.94 -13.02
CA ILE A 74 -1.00 6.13 -14.39
C ILE A 74 -0.29 5.18 -15.36
N THR A 75 1.03 5.06 -15.21
CA THR A 75 1.84 4.15 -16.05
C THR A 75 1.43 2.69 -15.80
N SER A 76 1.21 2.27 -14.55
CA SER A 76 0.71 0.94 -14.20
C SER A 76 -0.65 0.65 -14.85
N GLY A 77 -1.58 1.61 -14.80
CA GLY A 77 -2.88 1.48 -15.47
C GLY A 77 -2.77 1.31 -16.98
N LYS A 78 -1.87 2.05 -17.63
CA LYS A 78 -1.59 1.90 -19.07
C LYS A 78 -0.98 0.54 -19.40
N ILE A 79 -0.06 0.04 -18.56
CA ILE A 79 0.54 -1.29 -18.71
C ILE A 79 -0.54 -2.36 -18.65
N LEU A 80 -1.45 -2.30 -17.67
CA LEU A 80 -2.56 -3.23 -17.54
C LEU A 80 -3.46 -3.18 -18.78
N GLN A 81 -3.87 -2.00 -19.20
CA GLN A 81 -4.78 -1.81 -20.35
C GLN A 81 -4.17 -2.33 -21.66
N ALA A 82 -2.86 -2.18 -21.85
CA ALA A 82 -2.14 -2.60 -23.04
C ALA A 82 -1.87 -4.10 -23.09
N ASP A 83 -2.01 -4.83 -21.97
CA ASP A 83 -1.75 -6.25 -21.92
C ASP A 83 -2.88 -7.06 -22.59
N ALA A 84 -2.69 -7.36 -23.89
CA ALA A 84 -3.69 -8.07 -24.69
C ALA A 84 -4.02 -9.48 -24.16
N ARG A 85 -3.13 -10.09 -23.33
CA ARG A 85 -3.32 -11.43 -22.76
C ARG A 85 -4.49 -11.48 -21.79
N LEU A 86 -4.80 -10.35 -21.11
CA LEU A 86 -5.94 -10.22 -20.20
C LEU A 86 -7.30 -10.43 -20.89
N LYS A 87 -7.40 -10.19 -22.19
CA LYS A 87 -8.62 -10.44 -22.99
C LYS A 87 -9.04 -11.91 -23.01
N ARG A 88 -8.17 -12.83 -22.59
CA ARG A 88 -8.51 -14.25 -22.45
C ARG A 88 -9.54 -14.50 -21.34
N TRP A 89 -9.53 -13.66 -20.31
CA TRP A 89 -10.35 -13.86 -19.11
C TRP A 89 -11.33 -12.70 -18.84
N PHE A 90 -11.05 -11.51 -19.39
CA PHE A 90 -11.79 -10.28 -19.09
C PHE A 90 -12.25 -9.58 -20.37
N ASN A 91 -13.46 -9.05 -20.33
CA ASN A 91 -13.98 -8.21 -21.40
C ASN A 91 -13.40 -6.77 -21.29
N ALA A 92 -13.71 -5.95 -22.32
CA ALA A 92 -13.16 -4.59 -22.41
C ALA A 92 -13.58 -3.68 -21.25
N GLU A 93 -14.80 -3.82 -20.73
CA GLU A 93 -15.29 -3.03 -19.60
C GLU A 93 -14.59 -3.44 -18.29
N GLN A 94 -14.40 -4.72 -18.05
CA GLN A 94 -13.63 -5.22 -16.90
C GLN A 94 -12.18 -4.72 -16.93
N ILE A 95 -11.52 -4.76 -18.10
CA ILE A 95 -10.15 -4.24 -18.27
C ILE A 95 -10.10 -2.75 -17.97
N LYS A 96 -11.09 -1.98 -18.43
CA LYS A 96 -11.20 -0.55 -18.13
C LYS A 96 -11.35 -0.30 -16.62
N ILE A 97 -12.24 -1.02 -15.95
CA ILE A 97 -12.44 -0.92 -14.49
C ILE A 97 -11.14 -1.25 -13.74
N MET A 98 -10.44 -2.32 -14.13
CA MET A 98 -9.17 -2.72 -13.52
C MET A 98 -8.07 -1.66 -13.73
N LYS A 99 -7.96 -1.11 -14.95
CA LYS A 99 -7.05 -0.01 -15.25
C LYS A 99 -7.31 1.20 -14.35
N GLU A 100 -8.55 1.60 -14.23
CA GLU A 100 -8.96 2.72 -13.38
C GLU A 100 -8.70 2.44 -11.89
N ALA A 101 -8.90 1.20 -11.45
CA ALA A 101 -8.59 0.78 -10.09
C ALA A 101 -7.09 0.87 -9.79
N VAL A 102 -6.24 0.44 -10.72
CA VAL A 102 -4.79 0.60 -10.61
C VAL A 102 -4.39 2.06 -10.50
N GLU A 103 -4.99 2.95 -11.28
CA GLU A 103 -4.71 4.40 -11.19
C GLU A 103 -5.14 5.03 -9.85
N ASP A 104 -6.15 4.45 -9.20
CA ASP A 104 -6.74 4.99 -7.97
C ASP A 104 -5.98 4.59 -6.68
N HIS A 105 -4.96 3.69 -6.75
CA HIS A 105 -4.32 3.16 -5.54
C HIS A 105 -3.49 4.21 -4.77
N ARG A 106 -3.03 5.27 -5.42
CA ARG A 106 -2.10 6.24 -4.84
C ARG A 106 -2.64 6.88 -3.54
N ALA A 107 -1.91 6.74 -2.44
CA ALA A 107 -2.31 7.21 -1.11
C ALA A 107 -2.52 8.73 -1.02
N SER A 108 -1.72 9.52 -1.76
CA SER A 108 -1.81 10.99 -1.80
C SER A 108 -2.88 11.51 -2.77
N SER A 109 -3.69 10.65 -3.39
CA SER A 109 -4.81 11.08 -4.20
C SER A 109 -5.89 11.72 -3.32
N SER A 110 -6.33 12.93 -3.66
CA SER A 110 -7.45 13.60 -3.00
C SER A 110 -8.82 13.04 -3.39
N ARG A 111 -8.87 12.28 -4.50
CA ARG A 111 -10.12 11.73 -5.04
C ARG A 111 -10.42 10.35 -4.47
N GLN A 112 -11.71 10.11 -4.23
CA GLN A 112 -12.19 8.77 -3.90
C GLN A 112 -11.94 7.82 -5.08
N PRO A 113 -11.48 6.58 -4.83
CA PRO A 113 -11.39 5.56 -5.86
C PRO A 113 -12.72 5.34 -6.58
N ARG A 114 -12.66 5.24 -7.92
CA ARG A 114 -13.83 5.17 -8.81
C ARG A 114 -14.67 3.90 -8.66
N SER A 115 -14.04 2.82 -8.22
CA SER A 115 -14.70 1.51 -8.11
C SER A 115 -14.35 0.81 -6.80
N ILE A 116 -15.07 -0.28 -6.48
CA ILE A 116 -14.74 -1.14 -5.35
C ILE A 116 -13.32 -1.73 -5.48
N TYR A 117 -12.87 -2.02 -6.70
CA TYR A 117 -11.53 -2.55 -6.97
C TYR A 117 -10.43 -1.52 -6.65
N GLY A 118 -10.67 -0.25 -7.00
CA GLY A 118 -9.79 0.86 -6.62
C GLY A 118 -9.72 1.05 -5.10
N LYS A 119 -10.87 0.93 -4.41
CA LYS A 119 -10.92 0.98 -2.92
C LYS A 119 -10.14 -0.15 -2.29
N ILE A 120 -10.28 -1.39 -2.81
CA ILE A 120 -9.58 -2.57 -2.32
C ILE A 120 -8.07 -2.40 -2.47
N VAL A 121 -7.57 -2.09 -3.67
CA VAL A 121 -6.13 -1.98 -3.89
C VAL A 121 -5.51 -0.80 -3.14
N ALA A 122 -6.20 0.34 -3.11
CA ALA A 122 -5.76 1.50 -2.33
C ALA A 122 -5.65 1.19 -0.83
N GLU A 123 -6.53 0.38 -0.28
CA GLU A 123 -6.48 -0.03 1.11
C GLU A 123 -5.46 -1.14 1.36
N ALA A 124 -5.37 -2.12 0.47
CA ALA A 124 -4.42 -3.23 0.56
C ALA A 124 -2.95 -2.75 0.51
N ASP A 125 -2.68 -1.71 -0.26
CA ASP A 125 -1.36 -1.08 -0.36
C ASP A 125 -0.97 -0.31 0.91
N ARG A 126 -1.96 0.16 1.67
CA ARG A 126 -1.75 0.93 2.91
C ARG A 126 -1.52 0.09 4.16
N ASP A 127 -0.96 -1.08 4.06
CA ASP A 127 -0.68 -1.97 5.20
C ASP A 127 -0.46 -1.21 6.53
N ILE A 128 -1.49 -1.20 7.40
CA ILE A 128 -1.48 -0.42 8.63
C ILE A 128 -1.06 -1.33 9.78
N ASP A 129 0.24 -1.41 9.98
CA ASP A 129 0.87 -1.95 11.16
C ASP A 129 1.55 -0.82 11.92
N VAL A 130 1.14 -0.59 13.17
CA VAL A 130 1.61 0.55 13.98
C VAL A 130 3.12 0.51 14.19
N HIS A 131 3.65 -0.69 14.53
CA HIS A 131 5.09 -0.84 14.77
C HIS A 131 5.91 -0.59 13.50
N GLU A 132 5.51 -1.20 12.38
CA GLU A 132 6.17 -1.06 11.09
C GLU A 132 6.11 0.37 10.54
N ILE A 133 4.98 1.08 10.77
CA ILE A 133 4.84 2.49 10.39
C ILE A 133 5.84 3.35 11.15
N PHE A 134 5.94 3.16 12.48
CA PHE A 134 6.85 3.92 13.31
C PHE A 134 8.30 3.58 12.99
N LEU A 135 8.64 2.30 12.87
CA LEU A 135 9.98 1.83 12.54
C LEU A 135 10.47 2.47 11.24
N ARG A 136 9.73 2.31 10.14
CA ARG A 136 10.11 2.89 8.83
C ARG A 136 10.22 4.41 8.86
N ALA A 137 9.36 5.10 9.60
CA ALA A 137 9.41 6.55 9.69
C ALA A 137 10.66 7.03 10.45
N ILE A 138 11.10 6.27 11.48
CA ILE A 138 12.29 6.58 12.25
C ILE A 138 13.56 6.22 11.47
N GLU A 139 13.62 5.04 10.86
CA GLU A 139 14.71 4.62 9.97
C GLU A 139 14.94 5.64 8.86
N TYR A 140 13.89 6.01 8.14
CA TYR A 140 13.95 7.04 7.11
C TYR A 140 14.54 8.36 7.64
N GLY A 141 14.17 8.75 8.86
CA GLY A 141 14.72 9.96 9.48
C GLY A 141 16.21 9.86 9.75
N LYS A 142 16.67 8.73 10.29
CA LYS A 142 18.10 8.49 10.58
C LYS A 142 18.93 8.43 9.29
N GLU A 143 18.42 7.77 8.26
CA GLU A 143 19.13 7.60 6.99
C GLU A 143 19.22 8.89 6.17
N ASN A 144 18.13 9.67 6.11
CA ASN A 144 18.06 10.83 5.22
C ASN A 144 18.36 12.18 5.91
N TYR A 145 18.41 12.19 7.24
CA TYR A 145 18.71 13.37 8.05
C TYR A 145 19.64 12.99 9.22
N PRO A 146 20.83 12.41 8.94
CA PRO A 146 21.75 11.92 9.97
C PRO A 146 22.32 13.03 10.85
N GLU A 147 22.28 14.29 10.38
CA GLU A 147 22.72 15.47 11.11
C GLU A 147 21.78 15.89 12.23
N LYS A 148 20.52 15.43 12.21
CA LYS A 148 19.50 15.81 13.20
C LYS A 148 19.70 15.10 14.52
N ASP A 149 19.64 15.86 15.59
CA ASP A 149 19.61 15.29 16.93
C ASP A 149 18.29 14.53 17.23
N LYS A 150 18.26 13.82 18.38
CA LYS A 150 17.09 13.02 18.78
C LYS A 150 15.81 13.88 18.93
N GLY A 151 15.92 15.13 19.35
CA GLY A 151 14.80 16.05 19.49
C GLY A 151 14.22 16.48 18.16
N GLU A 152 15.10 16.80 17.21
CA GLU A 152 14.74 17.14 15.83
C GLU A 152 14.15 15.94 15.07
N GLN A 153 14.71 14.73 15.26
CA GLN A 153 14.17 13.47 14.73
C GLN A 153 12.77 13.18 15.28
N TRP A 154 12.56 13.43 16.58
CA TRP A 154 11.24 13.33 17.18
C TRP A 154 10.25 14.32 16.55
N LYS A 155 10.64 15.59 16.42
CA LYS A 155 9.76 16.59 15.80
C LYS A 155 9.35 16.18 14.39
N ARG A 156 10.32 15.79 13.55
CA ARG A 156 10.07 15.32 12.19
C ARG A 156 9.14 14.10 12.17
N PHE A 157 9.37 13.12 13.06
CA PHE A 157 8.54 11.92 13.17
C PHE A 157 7.10 12.29 13.58
N SER A 158 6.92 13.12 14.61
CA SER A 158 5.61 13.54 15.08
C SER A 158 4.83 14.31 14.00
N ASP A 159 5.50 15.25 13.32
CA ASP A 159 4.90 16.03 12.23
C ASP A 159 4.45 15.11 11.08
N HIS A 160 5.26 14.12 10.71
CA HIS A 160 4.92 13.12 9.69
C HIS A 160 3.73 12.24 10.11
N MET A 161 3.64 11.82 11.37
CA MET A 161 2.50 11.07 11.88
C MET A 161 1.22 11.90 11.83
N ASP A 162 1.30 13.18 12.21
CA ASP A 162 0.17 14.10 12.18
C ASP A 162 -0.32 14.36 10.75
N GLU A 163 0.58 14.67 9.83
CA GLU A 163 0.26 14.97 8.43
C GLU A 163 -0.38 13.77 7.72
N LYS A 164 0.14 12.58 7.98
CA LYS A 164 -0.23 11.39 7.22
C LYS A 164 -1.36 10.59 7.86
N TYR A 165 -1.28 10.31 9.16
CA TYR A 165 -2.12 9.31 9.81
C TYR A 165 -3.11 9.85 10.83
N SER A 166 -2.98 11.12 11.28
CA SER A 166 -3.93 11.71 12.24
C SER A 166 -5.36 11.71 11.69
N ARG A 167 -6.33 12.14 12.53
CA ARG A 167 -7.73 12.25 12.09
C ARG A 167 -7.93 13.22 10.92
N ASN A 168 -7.05 14.24 10.83
CA ASN A 168 -7.02 15.22 9.74
C ASN A 168 -5.98 14.85 8.66
N GLY A 169 -5.26 13.74 8.83
CA GLY A 169 -4.25 13.28 7.89
C GLY A 169 -4.81 12.82 6.56
N TYR A 170 -3.94 12.74 5.56
CA TYR A 170 -4.38 12.40 4.21
C TYR A 170 -4.68 10.91 3.99
N ILE A 171 -4.29 10.00 4.92
CA ILE A 171 -4.64 8.57 4.82
C ILE A 171 -6.13 8.39 5.08
N LYS A 172 -6.81 7.87 4.04
CA LYS A 172 -8.23 7.52 4.07
C LYS A 172 -8.41 6.05 3.73
N LEU A 173 -9.28 5.38 4.46
CA LEU A 173 -9.75 4.03 4.17
C LEU A 173 -11.14 4.12 3.55
N TRP A 174 -11.45 3.16 2.69
CA TRP A 174 -12.65 3.20 1.87
C TRP A 174 -13.59 2.00 2.08
N ILE A 175 -13.13 1.00 2.86
CA ILE A 175 -13.87 -0.23 3.11
C ILE A 175 -14.26 -0.28 4.59
N PRO A 176 -15.54 -0.09 4.93
CA PRO A 176 -16.00 -0.16 6.31
C PRO A 176 -15.72 -1.54 6.92
N ASN A 177 -15.41 -1.57 8.21
CA ASN A 177 -15.13 -2.78 8.99
C ASN A 177 -13.93 -3.59 8.47
N SER A 178 -13.04 -2.97 7.72
CA SER A 178 -11.81 -3.63 7.29
C SER A 178 -10.84 -3.82 8.45
N PRO A 179 -9.89 -4.79 8.36
CA PRO A 179 -8.82 -4.92 9.35
C PRO A 179 -8.00 -3.64 9.53
N ASN A 180 -7.76 -2.90 8.44
CA ASN A 180 -7.03 -1.65 8.45
C ASN A 180 -7.77 -0.52 9.19
N GLU A 181 -9.11 -0.51 9.18
CA GLU A 181 -9.89 0.49 9.91
C GLU A 181 -9.65 0.41 11.41
N LYS A 182 -9.63 -0.82 11.97
CA LYS A 182 -9.32 -1.03 13.38
C LYS A 182 -7.89 -0.58 13.71
N ALA A 183 -6.92 -1.00 12.91
CA ALA A 183 -5.50 -0.65 13.09
C ALA A 183 -5.28 0.87 12.96
N LEU A 184 -5.93 1.54 12.01
CA LEU A 184 -5.85 3.00 11.87
C LEU A 184 -6.47 3.73 13.05
N LYS A 185 -7.55 3.21 13.62
CA LYS A 185 -8.15 3.78 14.84
C LYS A 185 -7.20 3.69 16.04
N GLU A 186 -6.54 2.56 16.21
CA GLU A 186 -5.51 2.37 17.25
C GLU A 186 -4.33 3.33 17.06
N LEU A 187 -3.79 3.41 15.83
CA LEU A 187 -2.72 4.34 15.48
C LEU A 187 -3.10 5.80 15.77
N ARG A 188 -4.32 6.21 15.42
CA ARG A 188 -4.83 7.57 15.69
C ARG A 188 -4.92 7.88 17.19
N ASN A 189 -5.34 6.91 17.99
CA ASN A 189 -5.38 7.10 19.45
C ASN A 189 -3.97 7.32 20.04
N ILE A 190 -2.96 6.61 19.50
CA ILE A 190 -1.56 6.83 19.91
C ILE A 190 -1.08 8.21 19.46
N ILE A 191 -1.39 8.62 18.22
CA ILE A 191 -0.99 9.94 17.70
C ILE A 191 -1.63 11.09 18.50
N ASP A 192 -2.90 10.96 18.86
CA ASP A 192 -3.64 11.94 19.68
C ASP A 192 -3.03 12.07 21.09
N ASN A 193 -2.43 11.00 21.64
CA ASN A 193 -1.70 11.00 22.89
C ASN A 193 -0.20 11.20 22.67
N LYS A 194 0.26 12.45 22.64
CA LYS A 194 1.67 12.77 22.35
C LYS A 194 2.68 12.14 23.32
N ALA A 195 2.30 11.88 24.56
CA ALA A 195 3.17 11.21 25.54
C ALA A 195 3.35 9.73 25.18
N GLU A 196 2.27 9.07 24.75
CA GLU A 196 2.32 7.68 24.28
C GLU A 196 3.09 7.54 22.96
N LEU A 197 2.81 8.43 22.00
CA LEU A 197 3.56 8.48 20.73
C LEU A 197 5.07 8.66 20.98
N ARG A 198 5.43 9.52 21.95
CA ARG A 198 6.83 9.76 22.35
C ARG A 198 7.50 8.51 22.91
N LYS A 199 6.81 7.73 23.75
CA LYS A 199 7.33 6.46 24.29
C LYS A 199 7.62 5.46 23.18
N HIS A 200 6.72 5.31 22.19
CA HIS A 200 6.93 4.44 21.03
C HIS A 200 8.15 4.89 20.23
N PHE A 201 8.27 6.20 19.95
CA PHE A 201 9.43 6.74 19.25
C PHE A 201 10.73 6.43 19.99
N GLU A 202 10.81 6.73 21.29
CA GLU A 202 12.02 6.54 22.08
C GLU A 202 12.46 5.07 22.14
N LYS A 203 11.49 4.16 22.33
CA LYS A 203 11.77 2.72 22.35
C LYS A 203 12.40 2.27 21.05
N ILE A 204 11.78 2.56 19.91
CA ILE A 204 12.26 2.14 18.58
C ILE A 204 13.60 2.83 18.26
N TYR A 205 13.73 4.11 18.56
CA TYR A 205 14.95 4.87 18.31
C TYR A 205 16.16 4.27 19.04
N GLU A 206 16.00 3.87 20.31
CA GLU A 206 17.06 3.21 21.09
C GLU A 206 17.34 1.78 20.62
N GLU A 207 16.34 1.05 20.18
CA GLU A 207 16.52 -0.28 19.57
C GLU A 207 17.38 -0.22 18.29
N LEU A 208 17.10 0.78 17.43
CA LEU A 208 17.89 1.01 16.21
C LEU A 208 19.33 1.43 16.54
N LYS A 209 19.52 2.31 17.52
CA LYS A 209 20.85 2.74 17.94
C LYS A 209 21.73 1.58 18.43
N LYS A 210 21.14 0.61 19.14
CA LYS A 210 21.85 -0.59 19.63
C LYS A 210 22.24 -1.55 18.51
N LYS A 211 21.56 -1.56 17.38
CA LYS A 211 21.90 -2.39 16.22
C LYS A 211 23.05 -1.81 15.38
N GLU A 212 23.32 -0.52 15.52
CA GLU A 212 24.38 0.20 14.80
C GLU A 212 25.71 0.22 15.59
N SER A 213 25.68 -0.15 16.88
CA SER A 213 26.84 -0.23 17.78
C SER A 213 27.42 -1.64 17.83
#